data_32b0c3c6c349a297bffbc4149acf3ca9
#
_entry.id   32b0c3c6c349a297bffbc4149acf3ca9
#
_cell.length_a   1.000
_cell.length_b   1.000
_cell.length_c   1.000
_cell.angle_alpha   90.00
_cell.angle_beta   90.00
_cell.angle_gamma   90.00
#
_symmetry.space_group_name_H-M   'P 1'
#
loop_
_entity.id
_entity.type
_entity.pdbx_description
1 polymer ?
#
loop_
_entity_poly.entity_id
_entity_poly.type
_entity_poly.pdbx_seq_one_letter_code
_entity_poly.pdbx_strand_id
1 'polypeptide(L)'
;EGQEKQDLQTFYKTLKKYNYKKTISIDETSIYLNMTLTYGRSKSGSRVIKRTTKYPFKKYNLIFAISYNKIIGWTLYEHLKGGIKKEQQIEFYNKYINKKYKNHLLLYDNASPHKSLLLRQLIKDSKNILLYCVPYHPETNPIEEFFSQLKHYIRKKSPQDYKEISKEIKNILKTKIKKKHLENYFKHSFRIYK
;
A
#
# COMPACT_ATOMS: atom_id res chain seq x y z
N GLU A 1 2.52 -7.91 -25.28
CA GLU A 1 1.50 -8.91 -24.88
C GLU A 1 2.11 -10.27 -24.52
N GLY A 2 3.06 -10.84 -25.29
CA GLY A 2 3.65 -12.16 -24.99
C GLY A 2 4.51 -12.18 -23.73
N GLN A 3 5.42 -11.23 -23.57
CA GLN A 3 6.32 -11.14 -22.43
C GLN A 3 5.56 -10.90 -21.12
N GLU A 4 4.62 -9.96 -21.12
CA GLU A 4 3.77 -9.61 -19.98
C GLU A 4 2.97 -10.82 -19.46
N LYS A 5 2.42 -11.61 -20.36
CA LYS A 5 1.71 -12.86 -20.03
C LYS A 5 2.65 -13.92 -19.43
N GLN A 6 3.88 -14.02 -19.91
CA GLN A 6 4.90 -14.93 -19.36
C GLN A 6 5.33 -14.47 -17.96
N ASP A 7 5.53 -13.17 -17.75
CA ASP A 7 5.92 -12.61 -16.44
C ASP A 7 4.83 -12.88 -15.40
N LEU A 8 3.58 -12.71 -15.77
CA LEU A 8 2.43 -12.98 -14.89
C LEU A 8 2.31 -14.49 -14.56
N GLN A 9 2.49 -15.36 -15.53
CA GLN A 9 2.49 -16.81 -15.31
C GLN A 9 3.63 -17.23 -14.37
N THR A 10 4.83 -16.71 -14.60
CA THR A 10 6.02 -16.98 -13.77
C THR A 10 5.82 -16.50 -12.34
N PHE A 11 5.27 -15.31 -12.18
CA PHE A 11 4.91 -14.75 -10.87
C PHE A 11 3.97 -15.69 -10.11
N TYR A 12 2.84 -16.08 -10.70
CA TYR A 12 1.87 -16.96 -10.05
C TYR A 12 2.41 -18.38 -9.80
N LYS A 13 3.25 -18.91 -10.69
CA LYS A 13 3.95 -20.17 -10.47
C LYS A 13 4.86 -20.10 -9.23
N THR A 14 5.54 -18.97 -9.05
CA THR A 14 6.39 -18.71 -7.88
C THR A 14 5.54 -18.51 -6.63
N LEU A 15 4.51 -17.68 -6.71
CA LEU A 15 3.64 -17.33 -5.60
C LEU A 15 2.94 -18.55 -4.98
N LYS A 16 2.54 -19.53 -5.80
CA LYS A 16 1.93 -20.79 -5.35
C LYS A 16 2.80 -21.63 -4.41
N LYS A 17 4.12 -21.39 -4.38
CA LYS A 17 5.05 -22.07 -3.47
C LYS A 17 5.00 -21.49 -2.04
N TYR A 18 4.33 -20.37 -1.85
CA TYR A 18 4.29 -19.65 -0.59
C TYR A 18 2.88 -19.57 -0.01
N ASN A 19 2.83 -19.48 1.32
CA ASN A 19 1.56 -19.34 2.04
C ASN A 19 1.24 -17.84 2.22
N TYR A 20 0.06 -17.40 1.77
CA TYR A 20 -0.38 -16.02 1.94
C TYR A 20 -0.42 -15.58 3.41
N LYS A 21 -0.58 -16.51 4.35
CA LYS A 21 -0.54 -16.23 5.80
C LYS A 21 0.86 -15.89 6.32
N LYS A 22 1.90 -16.24 5.56
CA LYS A 22 3.30 -15.87 5.82
C LYS A 22 3.82 -14.88 4.77
N THR A 23 2.96 -14.00 4.31
CA THR A 23 3.29 -12.98 3.31
C THR A 23 3.01 -11.59 3.88
N ILE A 24 3.91 -10.66 3.61
CA ILE A 24 3.79 -9.24 3.93
C ILE A 24 3.88 -8.48 2.61
N SER A 25 2.91 -7.63 2.35
CA SER A 25 2.93 -6.71 1.21
C SER A 25 3.32 -5.32 1.70
N ILE A 26 4.29 -4.70 1.03
CA ILE A 26 4.90 -3.42 1.42
C ILE A 26 4.93 -2.53 0.18
N ASP A 27 4.43 -1.31 0.34
CA ASP A 27 4.41 -0.35 -0.76
C ASP A 27 4.20 1.08 -0.26
N GLU A 28 4.40 2.06 -1.15
CA GLU A 28 4.13 3.46 -0.88
C GLU A 28 2.88 3.95 -1.59
N THR A 29 2.29 4.97 -0.97
CA THR A 29 1.23 5.74 -1.62
C THR A 29 1.31 7.21 -1.24
N SER A 30 0.62 8.05 -2.00
CA SER A 30 0.53 9.48 -1.73
C SER A 30 -0.89 9.91 -1.42
N ILE A 31 -1.02 10.85 -0.49
CA ILE A 31 -2.26 11.54 -0.17
C ILE A 31 -2.09 13.01 -0.49
N TYR A 32 -3.06 13.57 -1.20
CA TYR A 32 -3.12 14.99 -1.53
C TYR A 32 -4.25 15.64 -0.72
N LEU A 33 -4.02 16.82 -0.13
CA LEU A 33 -5.04 17.53 0.67
C LEU A 33 -6.30 17.87 -0.12
N ASN A 34 -6.18 18.05 -1.41
CA ASN A 34 -7.30 18.36 -2.30
C ASN A 34 -8.01 17.11 -2.85
N MET A 35 -7.73 15.92 -2.31
CA MET A 35 -8.46 14.72 -2.71
C MET A 35 -9.95 14.87 -2.43
N THR A 36 -10.75 14.80 -3.48
CA THR A 36 -12.20 14.83 -3.39
C THR A 36 -12.80 13.54 -3.92
N LEU A 37 -14.04 13.25 -3.53
CA LEU A 37 -14.77 12.17 -4.16
C LEU A 37 -15.03 12.53 -5.63
N THR A 38 -14.85 11.57 -6.51
CA THR A 38 -15.06 11.72 -7.96
C THR A 38 -16.55 11.85 -8.31
N TYR A 39 -17.42 11.33 -7.43
CA TYR A 39 -18.87 11.34 -7.62
C TYR A 39 -19.56 11.97 -6.43
N GLY A 40 -20.64 12.72 -6.69
CA GLY A 40 -21.54 13.28 -5.69
C GLY A 40 -22.99 13.05 -6.09
N ARG A 41 -23.92 13.21 -5.17
CA ARG A 41 -25.37 13.15 -5.43
C ARG A 41 -25.98 14.53 -5.23
N SER A 42 -26.85 14.95 -6.15
CA SER A 42 -27.70 16.14 -6.04
C SER A 42 -29.11 15.79 -6.46
N LYS A 43 -30.07 16.70 -6.25
CA LYS A 43 -31.42 16.53 -6.78
C LYS A 43 -31.35 16.43 -8.31
N SER A 44 -32.25 15.64 -8.89
CA SER A 44 -32.37 15.54 -10.36
C SER A 44 -32.51 16.94 -10.97
N GLY A 45 -31.78 17.20 -12.06
CA GLY A 45 -31.73 18.51 -12.71
C GLY A 45 -30.78 19.54 -12.07
N SER A 46 -30.14 19.24 -10.94
CA SER A 46 -29.16 20.14 -10.30
C SER A 46 -27.73 19.63 -10.41
N ARG A 47 -26.77 20.53 -10.60
CA ARG A 47 -25.34 20.20 -10.68
C ARG A 47 -24.76 19.96 -9.30
N VAL A 48 -23.95 18.90 -9.14
CA VAL A 48 -23.15 18.69 -7.92
C VAL A 48 -22.04 19.73 -7.86
N ILE A 49 -22.10 20.65 -6.91
CA ILE A 49 -21.07 21.67 -6.70
C ILE A 49 -20.39 21.39 -5.36
N LYS A 50 -19.09 21.12 -5.35
CA LYS A 50 -18.25 21.10 -4.15
C LYS A 50 -17.35 22.33 -4.20
N ARG A 51 -17.52 23.25 -3.27
CA ARG A 51 -16.57 24.36 -3.07
C ARG A 51 -15.34 23.79 -2.35
N THR A 52 -14.18 23.87 -2.99
CA THR A 52 -12.91 23.58 -2.36
C THR A 52 -12.22 24.89 -2.01
N THR A 53 -11.73 25.00 -0.78
CA THR A 53 -10.85 26.11 -0.40
C THR A 53 -9.56 26.02 -1.23
N LYS A 54 -9.01 27.17 -1.63
CA LYS A 54 -7.70 27.26 -2.33
C LYS A 54 -6.58 26.85 -1.37
N TYR A 55 -6.39 25.56 -1.11
CA TYR A 55 -5.21 25.10 -0.40
C TYR A 55 -4.07 24.87 -1.38
N PRO A 56 -2.83 25.20 -0.98
CA PRO A 56 -1.67 24.83 -1.76
C PRO A 56 -1.65 23.30 -1.96
N PHE A 57 -1.21 22.89 -3.12
CA PHE A 57 -1.14 21.49 -3.49
C PHE A 57 -0.12 20.77 -2.60
N LYS A 58 -0.56 20.24 -1.44
CA LYS A 58 0.30 19.50 -0.52
C LYS A 58 0.13 18.00 -0.74
N LYS A 59 1.27 17.35 -0.96
CA LYS A 59 1.40 15.91 -1.12
C LYS A 59 2.11 15.35 0.11
N TYR A 60 1.52 14.33 0.70
CA TYR A 60 2.12 13.54 1.77
C TYR A 60 2.38 12.12 1.27
N ASN A 61 3.53 11.56 1.62
CA ASN A 61 3.91 10.22 1.22
C ASN A 61 3.77 9.28 2.41
N LEU A 62 3.30 8.06 2.14
CA LEU A 62 3.12 7.01 3.14
C LEU A 62 3.82 5.74 2.68
N ILE A 63 4.41 5.03 3.63
CA ILE A 63 4.78 3.62 3.46
C ILE A 63 3.87 2.81 4.36
N PHE A 64 3.36 1.69 3.85
CA PHE A 64 2.62 0.70 4.61
C PHE A 64 3.22 -0.69 4.43
N ALA A 65 3.06 -1.50 5.47
CA ALA A 65 3.23 -2.93 5.40
C ALA A 65 1.99 -3.60 5.99
N ILE A 66 1.40 -4.53 5.26
CA ILE A 66 0.22 -5.28 5.67
C ILE A 66 0.46 -6.78 5.57
N SER A 67 -0.23 -7.54 6.41
CA SER A 67 -0.38 -8.98 6.31
C SER A 67 -1.85 -9.36 6.18
N TYR A 68 -2.14 -10.63 5.95
CA TYR A 68 -3.52 -11.13 5.81
C TYR A 68 -4.43 -10.84 7.02
N ASN A 69 -3.89 -10.50 8.17
CA ASN A 69 -4.67 -10.37 9.41
C ASN A 69 -4.41 -9.09 10.21
N LYS A 70 -3.42 -8.29 9.83
CA LYS A 70 -3.09 -7.05 10.55
C LYS A 70 -2.27 -6.07 9.70
N ILE A 71 -2.31 -4.82 10.10
CA ILE A 71 -1.36 -3.80 9.66
C ILE A 71 -0.05 -4.03 10.42
N ILE A 72 1.04 -4.25 9.70
CA ILE A 72 2.38 -4.46 10.28
C ILE A 72 2.96 -3.15 10.76
N GLY A 73 2.83 -2.11 9.95
CA GLY A 73 3.30 -0.78 10.27
C GLY A 73 3.01 0.23 9.16
N TRP A 74 3.14 1.51 9.50
CA TRP A 74 3.05 2.59 8.54
C TRP A 74 3.82 3.81 9.01
N THR A 75 4.25 4.64 8.06
CA THR A 75 4.92 5.91 8.30
C THR A 75 4.40 6.95 7.33
N LEU A 76 4.00 8.10 7.86
CA LEU A 76 3.58 9.28 7.10
C LEU A 76 4.71 10.29 7.09
N TYR A 77 5.09 10.78 5.92
CA TYR A 77 6.12 11.78 5.71
C TYR A 77 5.51 13.10 5.27
N GLU A 78 5.87 14.18 5.98
CA GLU A 78 5.31 15.51 5.72
C GLU A 78 6.00 16.25 4.57
N HIS A 79 7.34 16.17 4.52
CA HIS A 79 8.13 16.95 3.59
C HIS A 79 9.20 16.09 2.91
N LEU A 80 8.81 15.34 1.88
CA LEU A 80 9.77 14.64 1.04
C LEU A 80 9.83 15.28 -0.34
N LYS A 81 10.96 15.89 -0.69
CA LYS A 81 11.24 16.28 -2.07
C LYS A 81 11.45 15.03 -2.92
N GLY A 82 10.61 14.84 -3.94
CA GLY A 82 10.78 13.76 -4.91
C GLY A 82 10.21 12.39 -4.53
N GLY A 83 9.50 12.26 -3.39
CA GLY A 83 8.89 11.00 -2.97
C GLY A 83 9.77 10.15 -2.03
N ILE A 84 9.35 8.90 -1.81
CA ILE A 84 10.06 7.94 -0.96
C ILE A 84 11.34 7.48 -1.66
N LYS A 85 12.44 7.50 -0.96
CA LYS A 85 13.75 7.04 -1.45
C LYS A 85 14.17 5.75 -0.72
N LYS A 86 15.29 5.17 -1.14
CA LYS A 86 15.85 3.93 -0.55
C LYS A 86 16.11 4.06 0.97
N GLU A 87 16.50 5.23 1.45
CA GLU A 87 16.79 5.46 2.87
C GLU A 87 15.53 5.28 3.73
N GLN A 88 14.39 5.85 3.31
CA GLN A 88 13.11 5.69 3.99
C GLN A 88 12.63 4.24 3.95
N GLN A 89 12.86 3.51 2.85
CA GLN A 89 12.53 2.08 2.75
C GLN A 89 13.35 1.24 3.74
N ILE A 90 14.64 1.50 3.85
CA ILE A 90 15.53 0.80 4.78
C ILE A 90 15.14 1.09 6.24
N GLU A 91 14.88 2.37 6.57
CA GLU A 91 14.41 2.77 7.89
C GLU A 91 13.10 2.07 8.25
N PHE A 92 12.13 2.09 7.32
CA PHE A 92 10.83 1.43 7.49
C PHE A 92 10.99 -0.08 7.71
N TYR A 93 11.80 -0.74 6.89
CA TYR A 93 12.09 -2.16 7.01
C TYR A 93 12.69 -2.51 8.39
N ASN A 94 13.69 -1.76 8.82
CA ASN A 94 14.33 -1.98 10.13
C ASN A 94 13.37 -1.76 11.29
N LYS A 95 12.50 -0.77 11.20
CA LYS A 95 11.55 -0.43 12.25
C LYS A 95 10.44 -1.46 12.43
N TYR A 96 9.89 -1.97 11.34
CA TYR A 96 8.66 -2.74 11.38
C TYR A 96 8.82 -4.22 11.05
N ILE A 97 9.85 -4.62 10.30
CA ILE A 97 9.97 -5.97 9.75
C ILE A 97 11.22 -6.68 10.26
N ASN A 98 12.37 -6.04 10.16
CA ASN A 98 13.65 -6.61 10.56
C ASN A 98 13.61 -7.11 12.00
N LYS A 99 14.16 -8.30 12.26
CA LYS A 99 14.17 -9.01 13.57
C LYS A 99 12.79 -9.45 14.11
N LYS A 100 11.68 -8.91 13.56
CA LYS A 100 10.31 -9.24 13.99
C LYS A 100 9.67 -10.35 13.17
N TYR A 101 10.03 -10.41 11.87
CA TYR A 101 9.51 -11.40 10.93
C TYR A 101 10.65 -12.14 10.27
N LYS A 102 10.56 -13.48 10.26
CA LYS A 102 11.51 -14.38 9.61
C LYS A 102 10.75 -15.41 8.78
N ASN A 103 11.36 -15.87 7.70
CA ASN A 103 10.76 -16.87 6.80
C ASN A 103 9.41 -16.40 6.22
N HIS A 104 9.26 -15.08 5.98
CA HIS A 104 8.11 -14.50 5.32
C HIS A 104 8.45 -14.16 3.88
N LEU A 105 7.46 -14.30 3.01
CA LEU A 105 7.50 -13.71 1.68
C LEU A 105 7.19 -12.22 1.78
N LEU A 106 8.06 -11.38 1.23
CA LEU A 106 7.87 -9.94 1.14
C LEU A 106 7.54 -9.58 -0.31
N LEU A 107 6.35 -9.06 -0.53
CA LEU A 107 5.91 -8.53 -1.81
C LEU A 107 6.19 -7.04 -1.86
N TYR A 108 6.95 -6.62 -2.84
CA TYR A 108 7.21 -5.23 -3.19
C TYR A 108 6.81 -4.98 -4.64
N ASP A 109 6.49 -3.74 -4.97
CA ASP A 109 6.40 -3.36 -6.36
C ASP A 109 7.81 -3.35 -7.01
N ASN A 110 7.85 -3.15 -8.33
CA ASN A 110 9.09 -3.19 -9.10
C ASN A 110 9.80 -1.82 -9.20
N ALA A 111 9.56 -0.89 -8.26
CA ALA A 111 10.15 0.44 -8.26
C ALA A 111 11.65 0.45 -7.88
N SER A 112 12.38 1.44 -8.39
CA SER A 112 13.83 1.56 -8.17
C SER A 112 14.25 1.60 -6.70
N PRO A 113 13.56 2.30 -5.77
CA PRO A 113 13.93 2.30 -4.36
C PRO A 113 13.94 0.92 -3.71
N HIS A 114 13.05 0.02 -4.17
CA HIS A 114 12.94 -1.34 -3.65
C HIS A 114 14.03 -2.29 -4.16
N LYS A 115 14.74 -1.90 -5.23
CA LYS A 115 15.82 -2.69 -5.83
C LYS A 115 17.21 -2.39 -5.26
N SER A 116 17.30 -1.55 -4.23
CA SER A 116 18.59 -1.21 -3.64
C SER A 116 19.31 -2.46 -3.09
N LEU A 117 20.61 -2.56 -3.34
CA LEU A 117 21.43 -3.68 -2.88
C LEU A 117 21.35 -3.85 -1.37
N LEU A 118 21.37 -2.74 -0.63
CA LEU A 118 21.33 -2.75 0.83
C LEU A 118 20.00 -3.30 1.35
N LEU A 119 18.86 -2.89 0.78
CA LEU A 119 17.55 -3.43 1.20
C LEU A 119 17.47 -4.94 0.92
N ARG A 120 17.91 -5.38 -0.26
CA ARG A 120 17.94 -6.81 -0.61
C ARG A 120 18.82 -7.61 0.33
N GLN A 121 19.98 -7.08 0.72
CA GLN A 121 20.87 -7.73 1.67
C GLN A 121 20.22 -7.84 3.06
N LEU A 122 19.62 -6.76 3.57
CA LEU A 122 18.89 -6.77 4.84
C LEU A 122 17.74 -7.78 4.86
N ILE A 123 17.00 -7.90 3.77
CA ILE A 123 15.91 -8.89 3.63
C ILE A 123 16.48 -10.31 3.70
N LYS A 124 17.56 -10.59 2.98
CA LYS A 124 18.24 -11.88 2.99
C LYS A 124 18.78 -12.23 4.38
N ASP A 125 19.46 -11.28 5.04
CA ASP A 125 20.06 -11.48 6.37
C ASP A 125 19.01 -11.76 7.44
N SER A 126 17.81 -11.19 7.30
CA SER A 126 16.67 -11.48 8.18
C SER A 126 15.92 -12.77 7.82
N LYS A 127 16.44 -13.57 6.88
CA LYS A 127 15.85 -14.85 6.41
C LYS A 127 14.45 -14.68 5.80
N ASN A 128 14.15 -13.53 5.26
CA ASN A 128 12.93 -13.29 4.47
C ASN A 128 13.21 -13.48 2.98
N ILE A 129 12.15 -13.65 2.21
CA ILE A 129 12.21 -13.90 0.78
C ILE A 129 11.56 -12.71 0.07
N LEU A 130 12.25 -12.13 -0.89
CA LEU A 130 11.77 -11.01 -1.69
C LEU A 130 11.18 -11.50 -3.00
N LEU A 131 9.97 -11.06 -3.31
CA LEU A 131 9.33 -11.24 -4.61
C LEU A 131 8.77 -9.90 -5.09
N TYR A 132 9.12 -9.50 -6.29
CA TYR A 132 8.56 -8.31 -6.93
C TYR A 132 7.25 -8.64 -7.63
N CYS A 133 6.25 -7.78 -7.43
CA CYS A 133 4.99 -7.82 -8.15
C CYS A 133 5.20 -7.52 -9.64
N VAL A 134 4.29 -7.97 -10.49
CA VAL A 134 4.39 -7.77 -11.94
C VAL A 134 4.06 -6.30 -12.26
N PRO A 135 4.89 -5.60 -13.03
CA PRO A 135 4.62 -4.23 -13.43
C PRO A 135 3.27 -4.11 -14.14
N TYR A 136 2.55 -3.03 -13.88
CA TYR A 136 1.20 -2.74 -14.44
C TYR A 136 0.11 -3.76 -14.08
N HIS A 137 0.38 -4.69 -13.14
CA HIS A 137 -0.56 -5.68 -12.63
C HIS A 137 -0.83 -5.47 -11.13
N PRO A 138 -1.62 -4.44 -10.75
CA PRO A 138 -1.91 -4.11 -9.35
C PRO A 138 -2.58 -5.25 -8.59
N GLU A 139 -3.29 -6.14 -9.29
CA GLU A 139 -3.90 -7.35 -8.70
C GLU A 139 -2.88 -8.33 -8.12
N THR A 140 -1.60 -8.23 -8.50
CA THR A 140 -0.51 -9.05 -7.93
C THR A 140 -0.03 -8.55 -6.57
N ASN A 141 -0.45 -7.33 -6.17
CA ASN A 141 -0.03 -6.69 -4.92
C ASN A 141 -1.23 -6.43 -3.99
N PRO A 142 -1.41 -7.22 -2.90
CA PRO A 142 -2.56 -7.07 -1.99
C PRO A 142 -2.75 -5.67 -1.41
N ILE A 143 -1.65 -4.92 -1.24
CA ILE A 143 -1.69 -3.59 -0.63
C ILE A 143 -2.40 -2.55 -1.51
N GLU A 144 -2.52 -2.78 -2.81
CA GLU A 144 -3.21 -1.85 -3.72
C GLU A 144 -4.71 -1.77 -3.43
N GLU A 145 -5.36 -2.90 -3.14
CA GLU A 145 -6.75 -2.90 -2.69
C GLU A 145 -6.91 -2.20 -1.34
N PHE A 146 -5.98 -2.42 -0.42
CA PHE A 146 -5.92 -1.71 0.85
C PHE A 146 -5.79 -0.19 0.63
N PHE A 147 -4.89 0.26 -0.24
CA PHE A 147 -4.73 1.68 -0.56
C PHE A 147 -5.99 2.28 -1.17
N SER A 148 -6.66 1.56 -2.05
CA SER A 148 -7.94 1.99 -2.63
C SER A 148 -8.97 2.24 -1.52
N GLN A 149 -9.13 1.31 -0.59
CA GLN A 149 -10.07 1.44 0.53
C GLN A 149 -9.65 2.57 1.48
N LEU A 150 -8.37 2.67 1.85
CA LEU A 150 -7.85 3.72 2.72
C LEU A 150 -8.12 5.11 2.12
N LYS A 151 -7.75 5.32 0.86
CA LYS A 151 -7.95 6.60 0.15
C LYS A 151 -9.42 6.96 0.02
N HIS A 152 -10.30 5.97 -0.17
CA HIS A 152 -11.74 6.22 -0.21
C HIS A 152 -12.25 6.84 1.11
N TYR A 153 -11.85 6.31 2.26
CA TYR A 153 -12.25 6.87 3.55
C TYR A 153 -11.60 8.22 3.85
N ILE A 154 -10.33 8.42 3.47
CA ILE A 154 -9.64 9.71 3.63
C ILE A 154 -10.35 10.80 2.82
N ARG A 155 -10.71 10.50 1.55
CA ARG A 155 -11.47 11.45 0.69
C ARG A 155 -12.79 11.86 1.29
N LYS A 156 -13.50 10.95 1.97
CA LYS A 156 -14.77 11.26 2.67
C LYS A 156 -14.58 12.25 3.82
N LYS A 157 -13.44 12.20 4.51
CA LYS A 157 -13.12 13.04 5.65
C LYS A 157 -12.51 14.38 5.28
N SER A 158 -11.90 14.46 4.08
CA SER A 158 -11.27 15.69 3.57
C SER A 158 -10.35 16.37 4.58
N PRO A 159 -9.34 15.68 5.14
CA PRO A 159 -8.43 16.26 6.12
C PRO A 159 -7.66 17.44 5.52
N GLN A 160 -7.36 18.46 6.34
CA GLN A 160 -6.83 19.73 5.89
C GLN A 160 -5.33 19.90 6.14
N ASP A 161 -4.74 19.06 7.02
CA ASP A 161 -3.31 19.13 7.34
C ASP A 161 -2.72 17.75 7.70
N TYR A 162 -1.42 17.74 8.00
CA TYR A 162 -0.69 16.53 8.40
C TYR A 162 -1.27 15.86 9.64
N LYS A 163 -1.63 16.64 10.65
CA LYS A 163 -2.16 16.11 11.93
C LYS A 163 -3.51 15.45 11.73
N GLU A 164 -4.38 16.08 10.94
CA GLU A 164 -5.68 15.52 10.59
C GLU A 164 -5.53 14.25 9.74
N ILE A 165 -4.65 14.22 8.73
CA ILE A 165 -4.37 13.01 7.95
C ILE A 165 -3.92 11.89 8.88
N SER A 166 -2.94 12.14 9.75
CA SER A 166 -2.43 11.14 10.69
C SER A 166 -3.52 10.61 11.62
N LYS A 167 -4.37 11.51 12.16
CA LYS A 167 -5.52 11.16 13.00
C LYS A 167 -6.53 10.30 12.23
N GLU A 168 -6.90 10.71 11.02
CA GLU A 168 -7.88 9.97 10.22
C GLU A 168 -7.34 8.60 9.79
N ILE A 169 -6.06 8.47 9.43
CA ILE A 169 -5.45 7.17 9.16
C ILE A 169 -5.62 6.25 10.37
N LYS A 170 -5.23 6.69 11.58
CA LYS A 170 -5.37 5.90 12.81
C LYS A 170 -6.82 5.48 13.06
N ASN A 171 -7.76 6.39 12.87
CA ASN A 171 -9.19 6.12 13.02
C ASN A 171 -9.70 5.10 11.99
N ILE A 172 -9.36 5.26 10.73
CA ILE A 172 -9.74 4.34 9.65
C ILE A 172 -9.19 2.94 9.90
N LEU A 173 -7.92 2.82 10.27
CA LEU A 173 -7.30 1.54 10.58
C LEU A 173 -8.01 0.83 11.74
N LYS A 174 -8.46 1.57 12.74
CA LYS A 174 -9.17 1.03 13.91
C LYS A 174 -10.62 0.64 13.60
N THR A 175 -11.35 1.47 12.82
CA THR A 175 -12.81 1.36 12.70
C THR A 175 -13.30 0.79 11.38
N LYS A 176 -12.55 0.94 10.28
CA LYS A 176 -12.98 0.62 8.91
C LYS A 176 -12.22 -0.56 8.30
N ILE A 177 -10.94 -0.72 8.63
CA ILE A 177 -10.12 -1.81 8.11
C ILE A 177 -10.24 -3.01 9.05
N LYS A 178 -10.96 -4.03 8.61
CA LYS A 178 -11.18 -5.27 9.37
C LYS A 178 -10.23 -6.37 8.89
N LYS A 179 -9.93 -7.32 9.78
CA LYS A 179 -9.13 -8.51 9.45
C LYS A 179 -9.64 -9.23 8.19
N LYS A 180 -10.97 -9.37 8.03
CA LYS A 180 -11.58 -9.99 6.86
C LYS A 180 -11.25 -9.26 5.55
N HIS A 181 -11.16 -7.93 5.57
CA HIS A 181 -10.74 -7.17 4.38
C HIS A 181 -9.32 -7.52 3.99
N LEU A 182 -8.38 -7.47 4.94
CA LEU A 182 -6.98 -7.82 4.71
C LEU A 182 -6.84 -9.25 4.18
N GLU A 183 -7.52 -10.20 4.80
CA GLU A 183 -7.52 -11.59 4.34
C GLU A 183 -8.01 -11.73 2.90
N ASN A 184 -9.08 -11.01 2.53
CA ASN A 184 -9.63 -11.04 1.18
C ASN A 184 -8.65 -10.47 0.16
N TYR A 185 -7.93 -9.36 0.46
CA TYR A 185 -6.91 -8.82 -0.45
C TYR A 185 -5.83 -9.85 -0.76
N PHE A 186 -5.32 -10.55 0.26
CA PHE A 186 -4.32 -11.59 0.06
C PHE A 186 -4.87 -12.80 -0.69
N LYS A 187 -6.09 -13.25 -0.39
CA LYS A 187 -6.75 -14.34 -1.12
C LYS A 187 -6.94 -13.98 -2.60
N HIS A 188 -7.37 -12.75 -2.88
CA HIS A 188 -7.55 -12.28 -4.24
C HIS A 188 -6.23 -12.28 -5.01
N SER A 189 -5.17 -11.64 -4.47
CA SER A 189 -3.86 -11.61 -5.12
C SER A 189 -3.23 -13.00 -5.27
N PHE A 190 -3.51 -13.94 -4.37
CA PHE A 190 -3.06 -15.33 -4.47
C PHE A 190 -4.00 -16.22 -5.31
N ARG A 191 -5.07 -15.64 -5.89
CA ARG A 191 -6.11 -16.35 -6.64
C ARG A 191 -6.71 -17.53 -5.88
N ILE A 192 -6.92 -17.38 -4.59
CA ILE A 192 -7.60 -18.35 -3.74
C ILE A 192 -9.09 -17.98 -3.73
N TYR A 193 -9.82 -18.55 -4.65
CA TYR A 193 -11.28 -18.44 -4.71
C TYR A 193 -11.90 -19.59 -3.89
N LYS A 194 -12.99 -19.26 -3.18
CA LYS A 194 -13.84 -20.29 -2.54
C LYS A 194 -14.75 -20.94 -3.57
#